data_1e81eebd8f58ef701f00c833490ca92f
#
_entry.id   1e81eebd8f58ef701f00c833490ca92f
#
_cell.length_a   1.000
_cell.length_b   1.000
_cell.length_c   1.000
_cell.angle_alpha   90.00
_cell.angle_beta   90.00
_cell.angle_gamma   90.00
#
_symmetry.space_group_name_H-M   'P 1'
#
loop_
_entity.id
_entity.type
_entity.pdbx_description
1 polymer ?
#
loop_
_entity_poly.entity_id
_entity_poly.type
_entity_poly.pdbx_seq_one_letter_code
_entity_poly.pdbx_strand_id
1 'polypeptide(L)'
;RLGGDVLGDGETRVTQVATLASAIPGQISFLTNPKYRSQLAATQASAVILPAASADATALPRIVAANAYAYYARLAALLNPVLPQPLGIHAAASVASELPASVSIAAGVRIGRDVQLGEGVVIHPNCVIGDGVQIGAGSVLYPNVTVYAACLIGRNAIIHAGTVIGADGFGFAPDSGEWVKIPQIGAVRIGDQVEIGANTTVDRGALDDTVIEEGCKIDNQVQIGHNCLIGAHSVIAGCVG
;
A
#
# COMPACT_ATOMS: atom_id res chain seq x y z
N ARG A 1 -20.45 13.59 1.33
CA ARG A 1 -19.86 12.31 1.77
C ARG A 1 -18.58 12.48 2.58
N LEU A 2 -17.74 13.49 2.27
CA LEU A 2 -16.44 13.69 2.92
C LEU A 2 -16.46 14.71 4.06
N GLY A 3 -17.57 15.42 4.26
CA GLY A 3 -17.69 16.54 5.20
C GLY A 3 -16.99 17.81 4.69
N GLY A 4 -16.65 18.74 5.62
CA GLY A 4 -16.07 20.03 5.29
C GLY A 4 -17.12 21.10 4.98
N ASP A 5 -16.76 22.37 5.18
CA ASP A 5 -17.62 23.52 4.93
C ASP A 5 -17.37 24.05 3.52
N VAL A 6 -18.43 24.12 2.70
CA VAL A 6 -18.36 24.68 1.36
C VAL A 6 -18.60 26.18 1.41
N LEU A 7 -17.65 26.96 0.91
CA LEU A 7 -17.76 28.42 0.77
C LEU A 7 -17.67 28.81 -0.71
N GLY A 8 -18.56 29.70 -1.15
CA GLY A 8 -18.71 30.09 -2.54
C GLY A 8 -19.73 29.24 -3.27
N ASP A 9 -19.57 29.07 -4.59
CA ASP A 9 -20.49 28.30 -5.43
C ASP A 9 -20.35 26.79 -5.19
N GLY A 10 -21.27 26.17 -4.44
CA GLY A 10 -21.32 24.75 -4.13
C GLY A 10 -21.66 23.85 -5.32
N GLU A 11 -22.17 24.41 -6.43
CA GLU A 11 -22.49 23.67 -7.66
C GLU A 11 -21.29 23.55 -8.61
N THR A 12 -20.15 24.11 -8.23
CA THR A 12 -18.92 24.01 -9.01
C THR A 12 -18.52 22.55 -9.23
N ARG A 13 -18.51 22.12 -10.49
CA ARG A 13 -18.15 20.75 -10.86
C ARG A 13 -16.64 20.60 -11.00
N VAL A 14 -16.12 19.54 -10.41
CA VAL A 14 -14.71 19.16 -10.52
C VAL A 14 -14.59 17.69 -10.92
N THR A 15 -13.61 17.39 -11.77
CA THR A 15 -13.42 16.05 -12.31
C THR A 15 -12.10 15.42 -11.89
N GLN A 16 -11.14 16.22 -11.42
CA GLN A 16 -9.82 15.72 -11.02
C GLN A 16 -9.15 16.67 -10.03
N VAL A 17 -8.20 16.15 -9.28
CA VAL A 17 -7.29 16.91 -8.41
C VAL A 17 -6.05 17.36 -9.18
N ALA A 18 -5.50 18.53 -8.82
CA ALA A 18 -4.26 19.05 -9.39
C ALA A 18 -3.51 19.93 -8.38
N THR A 19 -2.22 20.22 -8.64
CA THR A 19 -1.47 21.18 -7.83
C THR A 19 -1.95 22.61 -8.12
N LEU A 20 -1.72 23.56 -7.21
CA LEU A 20 -2.08 24.97 -7.42
C LEU A 20 -1.47 25.53 -8.70
N ALA A 21 -0.25 25.15 -9.02
CA ALA A 21 0.50 25.64 -10.17
C ALA A 21 0.04 25.06 -11.53
N SER A 22 -0.44 23.83 -11.54
CA SER A 22 -0.76 23.09 -12.78
C SER A 22 -2.26 22.95 -13.03
N ALA A 23 -3.10 23.36 -12.10
CA ALA A 23 -4.55 23.20 -12.21
C ALA A 23 -5.11 24.01 -13.38
N ILE A 24 -6.08 23.39 -14.07
CA ILE A 24 -6.87 23.99 -15.14
C ILE A 24 -8.36 24.02 -14.74
N PRO A 25 -9.23 24.76 -15.46
CA PRO A 25 -10.66 24.74 -15.22
C PRO A 25 -11.25 23.32 -15.19
N GLY A 26 -12.14 23.05 -14.23
CA GLY A 26 -12.70 21.72 -13.96
C GLY A 26 -11.88 20.88 -12.98
N GLN A 27 -10.79 21.41 -12.46
CA GLN A 27 -9.99 20.73 -11.44
C GLN A 27 -10.09 21.39 -10.07
N ILE A 28 -9.87 20.61 -9.01
CA ILE A 28 -9.77 21.09 -7.63
C ILE A 28 -8.34 20.96 -7.14
N SER A 29 -7.85 22.02 -6.50
CA SER A 29 -6.52 22.02 -5.90
C SER A 29 -6.60 22.02 -4.38
N PHE A 30 -5.48 22.10 -3.70
CA PHE A 30 -5.39 22.10 -2.24
C PHE A 30 -4.22 22.93 -1.75
N LEU A 31 -4.37 23.54 -0.57
CA LEU A 31 -3.30 24.23 0.14
C LEU A 31 -3.12 23.56 1.51
N THR A 32 -2.02 22.84 1.70
CA THR A 32 -1.67 22.20 2.98
C THR A 32 -0.45 22.83 3.62
N ASN A 33 0.41 23.47 2.80
CA ASN A 33 1.61 24.14 3.27
C ASN A 33 1.51 25.65 2.97
N PRO A 34 1.57 26.52 3.99
CA PRO A 34 1.50 27.97 3.84
C PRO A 34 2.50 28.58 2.84
N LYS A 35 3.61 27.91 2.62
CA LYS A 35 4.63 28.31 1.62
C LYS A 35 4.05 28.50 0.21
N TYR A 36 3.00 27.76 -0.13
CA TYR A 36 2.37 27.84 -1.45
C TYR A 36 1.17 28.79 -1.52
N ARG A 37 0.90 29.57 -0.46
CA ARG A 37 -0.24 30.49 -0.39
C ARG A 37 -0.24 31.53 -1.53
N SER A 38 0.92 31.98 -1.97
CA SER A 38 1.04 32.93 -3.09
C SER A 38 0.52 32.35 -4.42
N GLN A 39 0.54 31.04 -4.58
CA GLN A 39 0.02 30.38 -5.79
C GLN A 39 -1.49 30.37 -5.89
N LEU A 40 -2.24 30.61 -4.79
CA LEU A 40 -3.69 30.73 -4.82
C LEU A 40 -4.19 31.87 -5.71
N ALA A 41 -3.45 32.97 -5.82
CA ALA A 41 -3.84 34.12 -6.65
C ALA A 41 -3.69 33.85 -8.15
N ALA A 42 -2.82 32.91 -8.53
CA ALA A 42 -2.50 32.61 -9.92
C ALA A 42 -3.12 31.27 -10.41
N THR A 43 -3.65 30.46 -9.51
CA THR A 43 -4.21 29.15 -9.88
C THR A 43 -5.44 29.29 -10.78
N GLN A 44 -5.58 28.39 -11.74
CA GLN A 44 -6.76 28.25 -12.58
C GLN A 44 -7.70 27.13 -12.12
N ALA A 45 -7.48 26.60 -10.92
CA ALA A 45 -8.39 25.63 -10.33
C ALA A 45 -9.82 26.17 -10.21
N SER A 46 -10.81 25.35 -10.49
CA SER A 46 -12.22 25.73 -10.29
C SER A 46 -12.64 25.76 -8.82
N ALA A 47 -11.93 25.01 -7.97
CA ALA A 47 -12.14 25.01 -6.52
C ALA A 47 -10.83 24.68 -5.77
N VAL A 48 -10.79 24.93 -4.46
CA VAL A 48 -9.62 24.63 -3.63
C VAL A 48 -10.04 24.05 -2.28
N ILE A 49 -9.20 23.15 -1.74
CA ILE A 49 -9.32 22.62 -0.37
C ILE A 49 -8.37 23.40 0.53
N LEU A 50 -8.86 23.95 1.61
CA LEU A 50 -8.11 24.84 2.50
C LEU A 50 -8.28 24.44 3.96
N PRO A 51 -7.27 24.66 4.83
CA PRO A 51 -7.47 24.67 6.26
C PRO A 51 -8.23 25.93 6.69
N ALA A 52 -8.89 25.89 7.83
CA ALA A 52 -9.69 27.02 8.36
C ALA A 52 -8.90 28.34 8.42
N ALA A 53 -7.62 28.28 8.82
CA ALA A 53 -6.73 29.46 8.89
C ALA A 53 -6.47 30.15 7.52
N SER A 54 -6.84 29.53 6.41
CA SER A 54 -6.68 30.06 5.06
C SER A 54 -8.01 30.22 4.31
N ALA A 55 -9.14 30.11 5.00
CA ALA A 55 -10.48 30.19 4.38
C ALA A 55 -10.69 31.45 3.56
N ASP A 56 -10.15 32.58 3.99
CA ASP A 56 -10.29 33.89 3.33
C ASP A 56 -9.14 34.21 2.35
N ALA A 57 -8.26 33.27 2.07
CA ALA A 57 -7.08 33.48 1.22
C ALA A 57 -7.42 33.55 -0.28
N THR A 58 -8.64 33.23 -0.68
CA THR A 58 -9.11 33.25 -2.07
C THR A 58 -10.61 33.46 -2.14
N ALA A 59 -11.10 34.01 -3.25
CA ALA A 59 -12.53 34.11 -3.56
C ALA A 59 -13.06 32.87 -4.33
N LEU A 60 -12.20 31.96 -4.74
CA LEU A 60 -12.61 30.73 -5.44
C LEU A 60 -13.59 29.91 -4.59
N PRO A 61 -14.48 29.12 -5.23
CA PRO A 61 -15.20 28.05 -4.56
C PRO A 61 -14.23 27.19 -3.75
N ARG A 62 -14.55 26.90 -2.49
CA ARG A 62 -13.59 26.21 -1.61
C ARG A 62 -14.24 25.32 -0.58
N ILE A 63 -13.52 24.30 -0.22
CA ILE A 63 -13.87 23.38 0.86
C ILE A 63 -12.92 23.65 2.03
N VAL A 64 -13.47 24.06 3.15
CA VAL A 64 -12.71 24.26 4.38
C VAL A 64 -12.79 22.99 5.21
N ALA A 65 -11.62 22.39 5.50
CA ALA A 65 -11.52 21.14 6.25
C ALA A 65 -10.51 21.27 7.38
N ALA A 66 -10.80 20.64 8.52
CA ALA A 66 -9.90 20.62 9.68
C ALA A 66 -8.52 20.04 9.33
N ASN A 67 -8.51 18.97 8.52
CA ASN A 67 -7.29 18.43 7.90
C ASN A 67 -7.43 18.43 6.38
N ALA A 68 -7.00 19.52 5.75
CA ALA A 68 -7.08 19.72 4.31
C ALA A 68 -6.30 18.66 3.52
N TYR A 69 -5.20 18.13 4.09
CA TYR A 69 -4.39 17.10 3.43
C TYR A 69 -5.08 15.74 3.43
N ALA A 70 -5.64 15.32 4.56
CA ALA A 70 -6.43 14.09 4.62
C ALA A 70 -7.72 14.19 3.77
N TYR A 71 -8.32 15.38 3.70
CA TYR A 71 -9.47 15.63 2.81
C TYR A 71 -9.08 15.47 1.34
N TYR A 72 -7.96 16.08 0.93
CA TYR A 72 -7.39 15.90 -0.41
C TYR A 72 -7.18 14.42 -0.74
N ALA A 73 -6.54 13.65 0.15
CA ALA A 73 -6.27 12.23 -0.08
C ALA A 73 -7.57 11.43 -0.32
N ARG A 74 -8.61 11.68 0.49
CA ARG A 74 -9.90 11.01 0.33
C ARG A 74 -10.62 11.43 -0.95
N LEU A 75 -10.54 12.71 -1.33
CA LEU A 75 -11.12 13.19 -2.57
C LEU A 75 -10.37 12.65 -3.79
N ALA A 76 -9.05 12.59 -3.75
CA ALA A 76 -8.23 11.98 -4.80
C ALA A 76 -8.61 10.51 -5.02
N ALA A 77 -8.78 9.74 -3.94
CA ALA A 77 -9.25 8.35 -4.02
C ALA A 77 -10.67 8.24 -4.62
N LEU A 78 -11.57 9.17 -4.26
CA LEU A 78 -12.93 9.19 -4.80
C LEU A 78 -12.98 9.48 -6.31
N LEU A 79 -12.11 10.38 -6.78
CA LEU A 79 -12.04 10.78 -8.20
C LEU A 79 -11.21 9.80 -9.05
N ASN A 80 -10.40 8.95 -8.41
CA ASN A 80 -9.56 7.94 -9.07
C ASN A 80 -9.82 6.55 -8.47
N PRO A 81 -11.03 6.00 -8.66
CA PRO A 81 -11.36 4.68 -8.11
C PRO A 81 -10.49 3.60 -8.74
N VAL A 82 -10.03 2.68 -7.93
CA VAL A 82 -9.37 1.45 -8.42
C VAL A 82 -10.39 0.62 -9.20
N LEU A 83 -10.05 0.26 -10.43
CA LEU A 83 -10.92 -0.59 -11.24
C LEU A 83 -10.94 -2.01 -10.67
N PRO A 84 -12.13 -2.61 -10.52
CA PRO A 84 -12.25 -3.98 -10.03
C PRO A 84 -11.54 -4.94 -10.99
N GLN A 85 -10.85 -5.92 -10.41
CA GLN A 85 -10.22 -6.99 -11.17
C GLN A 85 -11.25 -8.10 -11.46
N PRO A 86 -11.12 -8.85 -12.58
CA PRO A 86 -11.97 -10.00 -12.85
C PRO A 86 -11.86 -11.02 -11.72
N LEU A 87 -13.01 -11.48 -11.22
CA LEU A 87 -13.06 -12.51 -10.19
C LEU A 87 -12.71 -13.91 -10.76
N GLY A 88 -12.19 -14.76 -9.88
CA GLY A 88 -11.85 -16.13 -10.18
C GLY A 88 -10.38 -16.35 -10.51
N ILE A 89 -10.07 -17.52 -11.01
CA ILE A 89 -8.70 -17.98 -11.27
C ILE A 89 -8.46 -17.98 -12.78
N HIS A 90 -7.46 -17.22 -13.23
CA HIS A 90 -7.08 -17.21 -14.65
C HIS A 90 -6.56 -18.59 -15.09
N ALA A 91 -6.92 -19.05 -16.31
CA ALA A 91 -6.56 -20.36 -16.82
C ALA A 91 -5.03 -20.65 -16.90
N ALA A 92 -4.21 -19.60 -16.97
CA ALA A 92 -2.75 -19.71 -16.94
C ALA A 92 -2.15 -19.62 -15.52
N ALA A 93 -2.94 -19.62 -14.47
CA ALA A 93 -2.46 -19.74 -13.10
C ALA A 93 -2.33 -21.22 -12.69
N SER A 94 -1.39 -21.51 -11.79
CA SER A 94 -1.21 -22.84 -11.20
C SER A 94 -1.53 -22.77 -9.70
N VAL A 95 -2.59 -23.42 -9.28
CA VAL A 95 -3.13 -23.34 -7.92
C VAL A 95 -3.25 -24.73 -7.32
N ALA A 96 -2.62 -24.95 -6.15
CA ALA A 96 -2.65 -26.20 -5.42
C ALA A 96 -3.52 -26.17 -4.13
N SER A 97 -4.32 -25.13 -3.95
CA SER A 97 -5.21 -24.92 -2.80
C SER A 97 -6.64 -24.64 -3.25
N GLU A 98 -7.62 -24.94 -2.40
CA GLU A 98 -9.00 -24.45 -2.59
C GLU A 98 -9.09 -22.98 -2.21
N LEU A 99 -9.65 -22.16 -3.09
CA LEU A 99 -9.72 -20.70 -2.90
C LEU A 99 -11.18 -20.21 -2.96
N PRO A 100 -11.52 -19.12 -2.24
CA PRO A 100 -12.84 -18.50 -2.33
C PRO A 100 -13.15 -18.02 -3.75
N ALA A 101 -14.39 -18.07 -4.15
CA ALA A 101 -14.83 -17.59 -5.47
C ALA A 101 -14.71 -16.05 -5.63
N SER A 102 -14.58 -15.32 -4.53
CA SER A 102 -14.46 -13.86 -4.49
C SER A 102 -13.03 -13.33 -4.74
N VAL A 103 -12.03 -14.21 -4.89
CA VAL A 103 -10.65 -13.79 -5.17
C VAL A 103 -10.44 -13.50 -6.66
N SER A 104 -9.41 -12.72 -6.96
CA SER A 104 -8.95 -12.46 -8.32
C SER A 104 -7.50 -12.94 -8.47
N ILE A 105 -7.29 -13.99 -9.26
CA ILE A 105 -5.97 -14.60 -9.47
C ILE A 105 -5.60 -14.45 -10.95
N ALA A 106 -4.60 -13.62 -11.22
CA ALA A 106 -4.18 -13.29 -12.58
C ALA A 106 -3.31 -14.38 -13.25
N ALA A 107 -3.00 -14.16 -14.52
CA ALA A 107 -2.17 -15.07 -15.30
C ALA A 107 -0.75 -15.23 -14.70
N GLY A 108 -0.18 -16.43 -14.78
CA GLY A 108 1.17 -16.74 -14.33
C GLY A 108 1.35 -16.83 -12.81
N VAL A 109 0.30 -16.62 -12.03
CA VAL A 109 0.34 -16.78 -10.57
C VAL A 109 0.56 -18.25 -10.23
N ARG A 110 1.41 -18.50 -9.23
CA ARG A 110 1.61 -19.82 -8.65
C ARG A 110 1.24 -19.81 -7.18
N ILE A 111 0.34 -20.68 -6.76
CA ILE A 111 -0.14 -20.83 -5.38
C ILE A 111 0.14 -22.25 -4.92
N GLY A 112 0.88 -22.37 -3.82
CA GLY A 112 1.25 -23.61 -3.17
C GLY A 112 0.08 -24.31 -2.49
N ARG A 113 0.40 -25.34 -1.70
CA ARG A 113 -0.56 -26.12 -0.92
C ARG A 113 -0.94 -25.39 0.37
N ASP A 114 -2.13 -25.68 0.88
CA ASP A 114 -2.61 -25.21 2.19
C ASP A 114 -2.60 -23.68 2.33
N VAL A 115 -2.68 -22.94 1.20
CA VAL A 115 -2.79 -21.48 1.18
C VAL A 115 -4.22 -21.06 1.50
N GLN A 116 -4.34 -20.08 2.38
CA GLN A 116 -5.64 -19.50 2.77
C GLN A 116 -5.73 -18.06 2.30
N LEU A 117 -6.70 -17.76 1.45
CA LEU A 117 -7.00 -16.40 1.00
C LEU A 117 -8.34 -15.95 1.58
N GLY A 118 -8.38 -14.73 2.12
CA GLY A 118 -9.61 -14.08 2.52
C GLY A 118 -10.43 -13.57 1.33
N GLU A 119 -11.67 -13.14 1.61
CA GLU A 119 -12.59 -12.56 0.63
C GLU A 119 -11.97 -11.36 -0.09
N GLY A 120 -12.14 -11.26 -1.40
CA GLY A 120 -11.73 -10.13 -2.21
C GLY A 120 -10.22 -9.92 -2.34
N VAL A 121 -9.40 -10.94 -2.03
CA VAL A 121 -7.94 -10.88 -2.29
C VAL A 121 -7.67 -10.81 -3.78
N VAL A 122 -6.78 -9.90 -4.18
CA VAL A 122 -6.34 -9.72 -5.57
C VAL A 122 -4.86 -10.06 -5.68
N ILE A 123 -4.53 -11.00 -6.55
CA ILE A 123 -3.14 -11.39 -6.85
C ILE A 123 -2.86 -11.15 -8.33
N HIS A 124 -2.03 -10.15 -8.59
CA HIS A 124 -1.65 -9.73 -9.93
C HIS A 124 -0.67 -10.72 -10.60
N PRO A 125 -0.39 -10.55 -11.92
CA PRO A 125 0.39 -11.51 -12.68
C PRO A 125 1.76 -11.88 -12.10
N ASN A 126 2.15 -13.15 -12.28
CA ASN A 126 3.46 -13.70 -11.96
C ASN A 126 3.82 -13.69 -10.46
N CYS A 127 2.88 -13.51 -9.57
CA CYS A 127 3.13 -13.69 -8.13
C CYS A 127 3.38 -15.17 -7.80
N VAL A 128 4.23 -15.41 -6.79
CA VAL A 128 4.50 -16.75 -6.26
C VAL A 128 4.15 -16.78 -4.78
N ILE A 129 3.22 -17.64 -4.40
CA ILE A 129 2.75 -17.82 -3.03
C ILE A 129 3.11 -19.21 -2.56
N GLY A 130 3.98 -19.31 -1.56
CA GLY A 130 4.47 -20.55 -0.99
C GLY A 130 3.41 -21.33 -0.20
N ASP A 131 3.75 -22.56 0.15
CA ASP A 131 2.87 -23.45 0.93
C ASP A 131 2.50 -22.84 2.28
N GLY A 132 1.27 -23.01 2.73
CA GLY A 132 0.78 -22.58 4.04
C GLY A 132 0.70 -21.08 4.27
N VAL A 133 0.84 -20.25 3.24
CA VAL A 133 0.68 -18.78 3.34
C VAL A 133 -0.77 -18.43 3.64
N GLN A 134 -0.97 -17.42 4.50
CA GLN A 134 -2.28 -16.86 4.80
C GLN A 134 -2.32 -15.39 4.39
N ILE A 135 -3.36 -14.98 3.65
CA ILE A 135 -3.55 -13.59 3.21
C ILE A 135 -4.97 -13.14 3.58
N GLY A 136 -5.07 -12.11 4.40
CA GLY A 136 -6.33 -11.54 4.89
C GLY A 136 -7.15 -10.85 3.80
N ALA A 137 -8.46 -10.76 4.04
CA ALA A 137 -9.43 -10.20 3.11
C ALA A 137 -9.08 -8.80 2.60
N GLY A 138 -9.39 -8.52 1.35
CA GLY A 138 -9.20 -7.22 0.69
C GLY A 138 -7.75 -6.85 0.38
N SER A 139 -6.80 -7.76 0.61
CA SER A 139 -5.38 -7.51 0.34
C SER A 139 -5.06 -7.62 -1.16
N VAL A 140 -4.11 -6.81 -1.60
CA VAL A 140 -3.69 -6.72 -3.01
C VAL A 140 -2.18 -6.95 -3.11
N LEU A 141 -1.80 -7.96 -3.91
CA LEU A 141 -0.41 -8.23 -4.26
C LEU A 141 -0.18 -7.83 -5.72
N TYR A 142 0.68 -6.86 -5.94
CA TYR A 142 1.04 -6.37 -7.27
C TYR A 142 1.97 -7.35 -8.02
N PRO A 143 2.20 -7.16 -9.33
CA PRO A 143 2.94 -8.14 -10.14
C PRO A 143 4.32 -8.53 -9.58
N ASN A 144 4.70 -9.79 -9.75
CA ASN A 144 5.99 -10.34 -9.37
C ASN A 144 6.28 -10.34 -7.85
N VAL A 145 5.27 -10.22 -7.00
CA VAL A 145 5.45 -10.40 -5.55
C VAL A 145 5.71 -11.88 -5.26
N THR A 146 6.69 -12.13 -4.39
CA THR A 146 7.00 -13.48 -3.89
C THR A 146 6.78 -13.55 -2.38
N VAL A 147 5.95 -14.49 -1.95
CA VAL A 147 5.71 -14.78 -0.54
C VAL A 147 6.15 -16.21 -0.26
N TYR A 148 7.17 -16.38 0.57
CA TYR A 148 7.69 -17.68 0.97
C TYR A 148 6.73 -18.40 1.92
N ALA A 149 6.93 -19.71 2.05
CA ALA A 149 6.04 -20.58 2.83
C ALA A 149 5.84 -20.11 4.29
N ALA A 150 4.65 -20.41 4.82
CA ALA A 150 4.21 -20.15 6.20
C ALA A 150 4.13 -18.68 6.64
N CYS A 151 4.29 -17.72 5.72
CA CYS A 151 4.12 -16.30 6.04
C CYS A 151 2.64 -15.92 6.18
N LEU A 152 2.36 -14.90 7.01
CA LEU A 152 1.03 -14.37 7.26
C LEU A 152 0.97 -12.90 6.85
N ILE A 153 -0.03 -12.54 6.06
CA ILE A 153 -0.36 -11.17 5.64
C ILE A 153 -1.78 -10.86 6.11
N GLY A 154 -1.95 -9.78 6.85
CA GLY A 154 -3.22 -9.32 7.38
C GLY A 154 -4.20 -8.81 6.30
N ARG A 155 -5.27 -8.19 6.75
CA ARG A 155 -6.37 -7.66 5.89
C ARG A 155 -5.99 -6.32 5.28
N ASN A 156 -6.54 -6.03 4.09
CA ASN A 156 -6.36 -4.76 3.39
C ASN A 156 -4.89 -4.34 3.26
N ALA A 157 -3.99 -5.31 3.17
CA ALA A 157 -2.59 -5.06 2.89
C ALA A 157 -2.39 -4.75 1.40
N ILE A 158 -1.42 -3.88 1.11
CA ILE A 158 -1.01 -3.55 -0.26
C ILE A 158 0.47 -3.89 -0.38
N ILE A 159 0.81 -4.86 -1.23
CA ILE A 159 2.19 -5.26 -1.45
C ILE A 159 2.56 -4.94 -2.89
N HIS A 160 3.46 -3.99 -3.06
CA HIS A 160 3.85 -3.50 -4.39
C HIS A 160 4.81 -4.44 -5.13
N ALA A 161 4.94 -4.20 -6.43
CA ALA A 161 5.60 -5.09 -7.37
C ALA A 161 7.06 -5.45 -6.99
N GLY A 162 7.43 -6.70 -7.19
CA GLY A 162 8.79 -7.19 -6.96
C GLY A 162 9.17 -7.37 -5.48
N THR A 163 8.25 -7.10 -4.55
CA THR A 163 8.50 -7.32 -3.11
C THR A 163 8.67 -8.80 -2.81
N VAL A 164 9.64 -9.13 -1.95
CA VAL A 164 9.90 -10.49 -1.48
C VAL A 164 9.67 -10.56 0.02
N ILE A 165 8.80 -11.48 0.45
CA ILE A 165 8.44 -11.66 1.85
C ILE A 165 8.83 -13.06 2.29
N GLY A 166 9.62 -13.18 3.36
CA GLY A 166 9.99 -14.44 4.00
C GLY A 166 11.18 -15.15 3.40
N ALA A 167 12.05 -14.46 2.64
CA ALA A 167 13.35 -15.00 2.28
C ALA A 167 14.20 -15.25 3.53
N ASP A 168 15.20 -16.12 3.43
CA ASP A 168 16.14 -16.37 4.53
C ASP A 168 16.92 -15.08 4.86
N GLY A 169 17.00 -14.78 6.16
CA GLY A 169 17.92 -13.79 6.69
C GLY A 169 19.37 -14.22 6.59
N PHE A 170 20.30 -13.32 6.85
CA PHE A 170 21.73 -13.55 6.81
C PHE A 170 22.20 -14.25 8.09
N GLY A 171 22.22 -15.59 8.08
CA GLY A 171 22.62 -16.41 9.20
C GLY A 171 23.70 -17.42 8.83
N PHE A 172 24.95 -17.22 9.30
CA PHE A 172 26.08 -18.11 9.08
C PHE A 172 26.95 -18.20 10.32
N ALA A 173 27.43 -19.43 10.64
CA ALA A 173 28.39 -19.68 11.69
C ALA A 173 29.78 -19.94 11.08
N PRO A 174 30.84 -19.35 11.59
CA PRO A 174 32.21 -19.69 11.16
C PRO A 174 32.61 -21.02 11.76
N ASP A 175 33.11 -21.94 10.92
CA ASP A 175 33.68 -23.19 11.36
C ASP A 175 34.90 -23.54 10.49
N SER A 176 36.06 -23.65 11.11
CA SER A 176 37.34 -24.10 10.50
C SER A 176 37.70 -23.36 9.18
N GLY A 177 37.33 -22.07 9.08
CA GLY A 177 37.57 -21.21 7.91
C GLY A 177 36.47 -21.23 6.84
N GLU A 178 35.38 -21.96 7.09
CA GLU A 178 34.21 -22.04 6.23
C GLU A 178 32.98 -21.40 6.90
N TRP A 179 31.97 -21.06 6.09
CA TRP A 179 30.68 -20.55 6.55
C TRP A 179 29.61 -21.65 6.52
N VAL A 180 29.13 -22.04 7.68
CA VAL A 180 28.04 -23.01 7.82
C VAL A 180 26.72 -22.22 7.89
N LYS A 181 25.80 -22.47 6.94
CA LYS A 181 24.49 -21.82 6.90
C LYS A 181 23.64 -22.22 8.11
N ILE A 182 23.08 -21.24 8.80
CA ILE A 182 22.07 -21.43 9.84
C ILE A 182 20.69 -21.42 9.16
N PRO A 183 19.91 -22.52 9.19
CA PRO A 183 18.56 -22.54 8.65
C PRO A 183 17.69 -21.50 9.32
N GLN A 184 16.94 -20.75 8.51
CA GLN A 184 15.99 -19.73 8.99
C GLN A 184 14.61 -20.39 9.03
N ILE A 185 14.10 -20.68 10.22
CA ILE A 185 12.88 -21.50 10.42
C ILE A 185 11.68 -20.73 10.93
N GLY A 186 11.86 -19.44 11.29
CA GLY A 186 10.76 -18.53 11.58
C GLY A 186 9.99 -18.13 10.30
N ALA A 187 9.02 -17.28 10.45
CA ALA A 187 8.20 -16.75 9.36
C ALA A 187 8.22 -15.21 9.34
N VAL A 188 7.39 -14.62 8.49
CA VAL A 188 7.04 -13.20 8.51
C VAL A 188 5.56 -13.07 8.86
N ARG A 189 5.25 -12.18 9.80
CA ARG A 189 3.88 -11.79 10.16
C ARG A 189 3.67 -10.32 9.86
N ILE A 190 2.73 -10.04 8.96
CA ILE A 190 2.34 -8.68 8.56
C ILE A 190 0.93 -8.44 9.04
N GLY A 191 0.72 -7.36 9.79
CA GLY A 191 -0.57 -6.92 10.31
C GLY A 191 -1.52 -6.36 9.26
N ASP A 192 -2.69 -5.94 9.72
CA ASP A 192 -3.72 -5.35 8.87
C ASP A 192 -3.31 -3.96 8.34
N GLN A 193 -3.81 -3.58 7.15
CA GLN A 193 -3.62 -2.25 6.55
C GLN A 193 -2.16 -1.82 6.34
N VAL A 194 -1.25 -2.78 6.29
CA VAL A 194 0.17 -2.52 5.97
C VAL A 194 0.33 -2.27 4.47
N GLU A 195 1.16 -1.32 4.12
CA GLU A 195 1.57 -1.08 2.72
C GLU A 195 3.08 -1.21 2.59
N ILE A 196 3.53 -2.03 1.64
CA ILE A 196 4.95 -2.29 1.38
C ILE A 196 5.27 -1.93 -0.06
N GLY A 197 6.21 -1.00 -0.23
CA GLY A 197 6.67 -0.47 -1.50
C GLY A 197 7.42 -1.47 -2.37
N ALA A 198 7.61 -1.11 -3.63
CA ALA A 198 8.18 -1.98 -4.65
C ALA A 198 9.64 -2.39 -4.33
N ASN A 199 9.98 -3.64 -4.66
CA ASN A 199 11.31 -4.22 -4.47
C ASN A 199 11.82 -4.15 -3.02
N THR A 200 10.94 -4.06 -2.05
CA THR A 200 11.26 -4.19 -0.62
C THR A 200 11.43 -5.67 -0.29
N THR A 201 12.37 -6.00 0.58
CA THR A 201 12.58 -7.37 1.06
C THR A 201 12.36 -7.44 2.57
N VAL A 202 11.66 -8.48 3.01
CA VAL A 202 11.39 -8.75 4.42
C VAL A 202 11.84 -10.18 4.72
N ASP A 203 12.93 -10.31 5.44
CA ASP A 203 13.50 -11.61 5.78
C ASP A 203 12.68 -12.28 6.88
N ARG A 204 12.57 -13.61 6.80
CA ARG A 204 11.98 -14.41 7.87
C ARG A 204 12.87 -14.40 9.10
N GLY A 205 12.30 -14.60 10.25
CA GLY A 205 13.10 -14.75 11.46
C GLY A 205 13.93 -16.02 11.47
N ALA A 206 15.02 -15.98 12.20
CA ALA A 206 15.92 -17.14 12.31
C ALA A 206 15.26 -18.32 13.05
N LEU A 207 14.70 -18.07 14.23
CA LEU A 207 13.95 -19.02 15.04
C LEU A 207 12.53 -18.50 15.30
N ASP A 208 12.43 -17.28 15.83
CA ASP A 208 11.16 -16.56 15.98
C ASP A 208 10.82 -15.79 14.71
N ASP A 209 9.62 -15.22 14.63
CA ASP A 209 9.14 -14.51 13.45
C ASP A 209 9.71 -13.08 13.32
N THR A 210 9.79 -12.58 12.10
CA THR A 210 9.86 -11.14 11.81
C THR A 210 8.44 -10.59 11.80
N VAL A 211 8.19 -9.49 12.48
CA VAL A 211 6.84 -8.94 12.68
C VAL A 211 6.75 -7.50 12.21
N ILE A 212 5.75 -7.21 11.38
CA ILE A 212 5.35 -5.86 10.98
C ILE A 212 3.91 -5.69 11.47
N GLU A 213 3.71 -4.82 12.46
CA GLU A 213 2.39 -4.60 13.04
C GLU A 213 1.47 -3.78 12.12
N GLU A 214 0.22 -3.62 12.50
CA GLU A 214 -0.83 -3.00 11.70
C GLU A 214 -0.52 -1.56 11.27
N GLY A 215 -1.04 -1.14 10.13
CA GLY A 215 -1.03 0.24 9.65
C GLY A 215 0.33 0.78 9.21
N CYS A 216 1.40 -0.02 9.24
CA CYS A 216 2.73 0.40 8.80
C CYS A 216 2.75 0.78 7.32
N LYS A 217 3.57 1.79 6.98
CA LYS A 217 3.84 2.23 5.60
C LYS A 217 5.33 2.16 5.34
N ILE A 218 5.72 1.24 4.48
CA ILE A 218 7.12 0.96 4.12
C ILE A 218 7.29 1.31 2.66
N ASP A 219 8.22 2.18 2.36
CA ASP A 219 8.49 2.68 1.02
C ASP A 219 9.28 1.65 0.18
N ASN A 220 9.67 2.04 -1.01
CA ASN A 220 10.36 1.19 -1.98
C ASN A 220 11.80 0.87 -1.56
N GLN A 221 12.30 -0.32 -1.95
CA GLN A 221 13.69 -0.73 -1.78
C GLN A 221 14.16 -0.68 -0.32
N VAL A 222 13.29 -1.01 0.62
CA VAL A 222 13.62 -1.15 2.04
C VAL A 222 14.03 -2.60 2.33
N GLN A 223 15.05 -2.79 3.19
CA GLN A 223 15.44 -4.10 3.72
C GLN A 223 15.02 -4.23 5.18
N ILE A 224 14.11 -5.16 5.47
CA ILE A 224 13.76 -5.55 6.84
C ILE A 224 14.48 -6.88 7.13
N GLY A 225 15.49 -6.81 8.00
CA GLY A 225 16.26 -8.00 8.41
C GLY A 225 15.47 -8.96 9.28
N HIS A 226 16.02 -10.16 9.47
CA HIS A 226 15.38 -11.20 10.28
C HIS A 226 15.17 -10.77 11.74
N ASN A 227 14.07 -11.25 12.34
CA ASN A 227 13.69 -10.98 13.74
C ASN A 227 13.41 -9.50 14.07
N CYS A 228 13.25 -8.62 13.07
CA CYS A 228 12.80 -7.24 13.31
C CYS A 228 11.36 -7.22 13.80
N LEU A 229 11.08 -6.30 14.72
CA LEU A 229 9.72 -5.91 15.15
C LEU A 229 9.49 -4.45 14.74
N ILE A 230 8.62 -4.24 13.77
CA ILE A 230 8.18 -2.90 13.33
C ILE A 230 6.83 -2.62 14.01
N GLY A 231 6.82 -1.67 14.95
CA GLY A 231 5.63 -1.31 15.70
C GLY A 231 4.53 -0.68 14.85
N ALA A 232 3.28 -0.78 15.31
CA ALA A 232 2.10 -0.32 14.59
C ALA A 232 2.21 1.15 14.12
N HIS A 233 1.65 1.43 12.94
CA HIS A 233 1.61 2.75 12.30
C HIS A 233 2.99 3.39 12.04
N SER A 234 4.06 2.62 12.06
CA SER A 234 5.39 3.11 11.67
C SER A 234 5.45 3.48 10.19
N VAL A 235 6.29 4.45 9.88
CA VAL A 235 6.57 4.88 8.49
C VAL A 235 8.06 4.76 8.24
N ILE A 236 8.46 4.02 7.20
CA ILE A 236 9.87 3.81 6.80
C ILE A 236 10.03 4.35 5.38
N ALA A 237 10.94 5.31 5.22
CA ALA A 237 11.26 5.91 3.92
C ALA A 237 12.10 4.96 3.04
N GLY A 238 12.18 5.25 1.76
CA GLY A 238 12.87 4.41 0.78
C GLY A 238 14.37 4.23 1.04
N CYS A 239 14.89 3.09 0.60
CA CYS A 239 16.31 2.74 0.69
C CYS A 239 16.86 2.65 2.12
N VAL A 240 16.01 2.39 3.12
CA VAL A 240 16.42 2.11 4.51
C VAL A 240 16.71 0.61 4.66
N GLY A 241 17.73 0.30 5.44
CA GLY A 241 18.08 -1.06 5.81
C GLY A 241 18.81 -1.12 7.13
#